data_b5dc06e4ad87bafdcc64a3f7d5f36633
#
_entry.id   b5dc06e4ad87bafdcc64a3f7d5f36633
#
_cell.length_a   1.000
_cell.length_b   1.000
_cell.length_c   1.000
_cell.angle_alpha   90.00
_cell.angle_beta   90.00
_cell.angle_gamma   90.00
#
_symmetry.space_group_name_H-M   'P 1'
#
loop_
_entity.id
_entity.type
_entity.pdbx_description
1 polymer ?
#
loop_
_entity_poly.entity_id
_entity_poly.type
_entity_poly.pdbx_seq_one_letter_code
_entity_poly.pdbx_strand_id
1 'polypeptide(L)'
;ADFRRTNNDASNTPSVWQNIAADCEIDFCLATVSPNGTATTGITRTSTSQTSFSIGSDNVKSSSSGGVDPWPQDDYLNIWVCDLSGGILGYATPPSSWPNPNDGVVIGYRYFGNTGVVQAPYNKGRTATHEVGHWLNLDHIWGDSNCGNDQCNDTPVQQSSNYGCPNFPSTSNCTGNGSNGDMFMNYMDYTNDACMNMFTNDQKSRMIAAINQYRPNLLNHNLCSGSTNPTSWDCIGSGCVDPGTGNGAYSSYNACFAACECSGNIYQLSEGFH
;
A
#
# COMPACT_ATOMS: atom_id res chain seq x y z
N ALA A 1 -1.88 -10.00 -4.60
CA ALA A 1 -0.68 -10.87 -4.63
C ALA A 1 0.48 -10.20 -3.90
N ASP A 2 0.84 -8.94 -4.26
CA ASP A 2 2.05 -8.25 -3.79
C ASP A 2 2.09 -8.03 -2.28
N PHE A 3 1.00 -7.55 -1.71
CA PHE A 3 0.85 -7.34 -0.26
C PHE A 3 0.74 -8.66 0.54
N ARG A 4 0.48 -9.78 -0.12
CA ARG A 4 0.46 -11.12 0.48
C ARG A 4 1.69 -11.96 0.12
N ARG A 5 2.66 -11.35 -0.56
CA ARG A 5 3.85 -12.05 -1.06
C ARG A 5 3.53 -13.37 -1.81
N THR A 6 2.38 -13.42 -2.48
CA THR A 6 1.96 -14.54 -3.33
C THR A 6 2.15 -14.25 -4.82
N ASN A 7 2.90 -13.20 -5.14
CA ASN A 7 3.32 -12.84 -6.49
C ASN A 7 4.27 -13.91 -7.06
N ASN A 8 4.07 -14.27 -8.32
CA ASN A 8 4.83 -15.35 -8.98
C ASN A 8 6.35 -15.12 -9.01
N ASP A 9 6.77 -13.85 -8.92
CA ASP A 9 8.16 -13.42 -8.92
C ASP A 9 8.75 -13.17 -7.51
N ALA A 10 8.05 -13.53 -6.44
CA ALA A 10 8.55 -13.45 -5.06
C ALA A 10 9.86 -14.25 -4.86
N SER A 11 10.04 -15.35 -5.59
CA SER A 11 11.27 -16.16 -5.57
C SER A 11 12.49 -15.45 -6.20
N ASN A 12 12.28 -14.39 -6.98
CA ASN A 12 13.34 -13.60 -7.59
C ASN A 12 14.00 -12.60 -6.61
N THR A 13 13.44 -12.44 -5.40
CA THR A 13 14.08 -11.66 -4.34
C THR A 13 15.48 -12.23 -4.06
N PRO A 14 16.56 -11.42 -4.10
CA PRO A 14 17.91 -11.86 -3.76
C PRO A 14 17.96 -12.54 -2.39
N SER A 15 18.76 -13.60 -2.26
CA SER A 15 18.82 -14.43 -1.04
C SER A 15 19.10 -13.63 0.23
N VAL A 16 19.85 -12.55 0.12
CA VAL A 16 20.20 -11.66 1.23
C VAL A 16 19.01 -10.86 1.78
N TRP A 17 17.95 -10.70 0.99
CA TRP A 17 16.74 -9.98 1.36
C TRP A 17 15.54 -10.89 1.66
N GLN A 18 15.64 -12.21 1.39
CA GLN A 18 14.50 -13.14 1.54
C GLN A 18 13.97 -13.22 2.98
N ASN A 19 14.83 -13.10 3.98
CA ASN A 19 14.46 -13.18 5.39
C ASN A 19 13.73 -11.94 5.90
N ILE A 20 13.81 -10.82 5.20
CA ILE A 20 13.10 -9.57 5.54
C ILE A 20 11.98 -9.24 4.57
N ALA A 21 11.83 -10.00 3.49
CA ALA A 21 10.75 -9.82 2.53
C ALA A 21 9.41 -10.30 3.12
N ALA A 22 8.48 -9.35 3.30
CA ALA A 22 7.27 -9.54 4.09
C ALA A 22 6.07 -10.07 3.30
N ASP A 23 5.31 -10.98 3.89
CA ASP A 23 3.85 -11.03 3.70
C ASP A 23 3.24 -9.92 4.56
N CYS A 24 2.67 -8.90 3.92
CA CYS A 24 2.13 -7.74 4.65
C CYS A 24 0.78 -8.04 5.32
N GLU A 25 0.18 -9.21 5.02
CA GLU A 25 -1.12 -9.64 5.56
C GLU A 25 -2.27 -8.66 5.28
N ILE A 26 -2.14 -7.89 4.20
CA ILE A 26 -3.14 -6.95 3.74
C ILE A 26 -3.84 -7.53 2.51
N ASP A 27 -5.15 -7.67 2.61
CA ASP A 27 -6.02 -8.10 1.52
C ASP A 27 -6.93 -6.95 1.07
N PHE A 28 -7.22 -6.93 -0.21
CA PHE A 28 -8.13 -5.95 -0.82
C PHE A 28 -9.28 -6.67 -1.48
N CYS A 29 -10.46 -6.11 -1.37
CA CYS A 29 -11.64 -6.58 -2.07
C CYS A 29 -12.34 -5.44 -2.82
N LEU A 30 -13.11 -5.77 -3.83
CA LEU A 30 -14.06 -4.83 -4.41
C LEU A 30 -15.25 -4.68 -3.47
N ALA A 31 -15.64 -3.43 -3.20
CA ALA A 31 -16.81 -3.16 -2.37
C ALA A 31 -18.08 -3.73 -3.02
N THR A 32 -18.93 -4.38 -2.22
CA THR A 32 -20.23 -4.92 -2.66
C THR A 32 -21.40 -4.09 -2.20
N VAL A 33 -21.13 -3.12 -1.34
CA VAL A 33 -22.11 -2.15 -0.83
C VAL A 33 -21.57 -0.75 -1.09
N SER A 34 -22.39 0.12 -1.66
CA SER A 34 -22.05 1.53 -1.91
C SER A 34 -22.34 2.39 -0.67
N PRO A 35 -21.89 3.66 -0.62
CA PRO A 35 -22.11 4.54 0.54
C PRO A 35 -23.57 4.76 0.93
N ASN A 36 -24.50 4.60 -0.01
CA ASN A 36 -25.93 4.72 0.25
C ASN A 36 -26.61 3.37 0.61
N GLY A 37 -25.82 2.33 0.87
CA GLY A 37 -26.31 1.01 1.28
C GLY A 37 -26.82 0.12 0.13
N THR A 38 -26.64 0.52 -1.14
CA THR A 38 -27.08 -0.30 -2.28
C THR A 38 -25.96 -1.25 -2.75
N ALA A 39 -26.38 -2.37 -3.35
CA ALA A 39 -25.43 -3.33 -3.94
C ALA A 39 -24.63 -2.66 -5.08
N THR A 40 -23.35 -2.99 -5.15
CA THR A 40 -22.43 -2.48 -6.17
C THR A 40 -21.42 -3.55 -6.57
N THR A 41 -20.76 -3.36 -7.70
CA THR A 41 -19.59 -4.16 -8.10
C THR A 41 -18.27 -3.58 -7.57
N GLY A 42 -18.31 -2.45 -6.85
CA GLY A 42 -17.11 -1.71 -6.42
C GLY A 42 -16.44 -0.95 -7.57
N ILE A 43 -16.96 -1.05 -8.79
CA ILE A 43 -16.39 -0.39 -9.98
C ILE A 43 -17.44 0.57 -10.55
N THR A 44 -17.15 1.85 -10.53
CA THR A 44 -17.96 2.89 -11.18
C THR A 44 -17.31 3.32 -12.50
N ARG A 45 -18.13 3.79 -13.44
CA ARG A 45 -17.67 4.33 -14.72
C ARG A 45 -18.38 5.62 -14.99
N THR A 46 -17.61 6.70 -15.16
CA THR A 46 -18.14 8.05 -15.35
C THR A 46 -17.64 8.58 -16.68
N SER A 47 -18.58 9.05 -17.51
CA SER A 47 -18.24 9.76 -18.74
C SER A 47 -17.77 11.16 -18.42
N THR A 48 -16.70 11.61 -19.10
CA THR A 48 -16.15 12.96 -18.92
C THR A 48 -15.74 13.53 -20.27
N SER A 49 -15.76 14.85 -20.38
CA SER A 49 -15.19 15.60 -21.50
C SER A 49 -13.69 15.89 -21.33
N GLN A 50 -13.14 15.58 -20.16
CA GLN A 50 -11.70 15.76 -19.92
C GLN A 50 -10.92 14.68 -20.66
N THR A 51 -9.91 15.11 -21.41
CA THR A 51 -9.04 14.19 -22.17
C THR A 51 -7.90 13.65 -21.28
N SER A 52 -7.53 14.38 -20.24
CA SER A 52 -6.53 13.96 -19.24
C SER A 52 -6.69 14.74 -17.94
N PHE A 53 -6.12 14.23 -16.88
CA PHE A 53 -6.06 14.87 -15.56
C PHE A 53 -4.61 15.06 -15.14
N SER A 54 -4.36 16.04 -14.24
CA SER A 54 -3.02 16.31 -13.72
C SER A 54 -2.98 16.24 -12.20
N ILE A 55 -1.85 15.82 -11.66
CA ILE A 55 -1.62 15.78 -10.21
C ILE A 55 -1.75 17.18 -9.57
N GLY A 56 -1.32 18.24 -10.27
CA GLY A 56 -1.32 19.59 -9.70
C GLY A 56 -2.70 20.19 -9.47
N SER A 57 -3.72 19.73 -10.22
CA SER A 57 -5.11 20.21 -10.04
C SER A 57 -5.96 19.24 -9.21
N ASP A 58 -5.59 17.96 -9.18
CA ASP A 58 -6.34 16.87 -8.54
C ASP A 58 -7.84 16.77 -8.97
N ASN A 59 -8.15 17.32 -10.14
CA ASN A 59 -9.51 17.45 -10.67
C ASN A 59 -10.23 16.12 -10.88
N VAL A 60 -9.48 15.03 -11.04
CA VAL A 60 -10.07 13.68 -11.19
C VAL A 60 -10.91 13.28 -9.98
N LYS A 61 -10.64 13.87 -8.82
CA LYS A 61 -11.32 13.59 -7.55
C LYS A 61 -12.52 14.51 -7.29
N SER A 62 -13.00 15.24 -8.30
CA SER A 62 -14.14 16.14 -8.16
C SER A 62 -15.07 16.09 -9.37
N SER A 63 -16.34 15.80 -9.12
CA SER A 63 -17.38 15.79 -10.16
C SER A 63 -17.60 17.16 -10.80
N SER A 64 -17.44 18.24 -10.03
CA SER A 64 -17.55 19.62 -10.54
C SER A 64 -16.46 19.98 -11.53
N SER A 65 -15.35 19.23 -11.56
CA SER A 65 -14.20 19.44 -12.46
C SER A 65 -14.11 18.37 -13.56
N GLY A 66 -15.17 17.58 -13.73
CA GLY A 66 -15.22 16.51 -14.73
C GLY A 66 -14.62 15.17 -14.26
N GLY A 67 -14.25 15.07 -13.00
CA GLY A 67 -13.84 13.85 -12.33
C GLY A 67 -14.99 13.14 -11.59
N VAL A 68 -14.67 12.44 -10.51
CA VAL A 68 -15.62 11.69 -9.68
C VAL A 68 -15.31 11.94 -8.21
N ASP A 69 -16.31 12.38 -7.44
CA ASP A 69 -16.18 12.56 -6.01
C ASP A 69 -15.88 11.23 -5.31
N PRO A 70 -15.01 11.22 -4.29
CA PRO A 70 -14.66 10.01 -3.55
C PRO A 70 -15.85 9.45 -2.76
N TRP A 71 -15.83 8.16 -2.54
CA TRP A 71 -16.62 7.54 -1.49
C TRP A 71 -15.97 7.83 -0.11
N PRO A 72 -16.72 7.70 1.00
CA PRO A 72 -16.18 7.98 2.33
C PRO A 72 -14.85 7.27 2.58
N GLN A 73 -13.81 8.03 2.85
CA GLN A 73 -12.43 7.54 2.99
C GLN A 73 -12.21 6.65 4.20
N ASP A 74 -13.08 6.76 5.21
CA ASP A 74 -13.00 5.95 6.42
C ASP A 74 -13.39 4.48 6.16
N ASP A 75 -14.19 4.25 5.12
CA ASP A 75 -14.74 2.93 4.80
C ASP A 75 -14.21 2.36 3.47
N TYR A 76 -13.65 3.21 2.59
CA TYR A 76 -13.25 2.81 1.24
C TYR A 76 -11.86 3.34 0.87
N LEU A 77 -11.05 2.48 0.27
CA LEU A 77 -9.92 2.94 -0.54
C LEU A 77 -10.45 3.37 -1.92
N ASN A 78 -10.39 4.67 -2.20
CA ASN A 78 -10.75 5.21 -3.51
C ASN A 78 -9.58 5.08 -4.49
N ILE A 79 -9.85 4.48 -5.65
CA ILE A 79 -8.86 4.39 -6.73
C ILE A 79 -9.46 4.98 -8.01
N TRP A 80 -8.89 6.06 -8.50
CA TRP A 80 -9.25 6.65 -9.79
C TRP A 80 -8.31 6.15 -10.87
N VAL A 81 -8.89 5.68 -11.97
CA VAL A 81 -8.14 5.20 -13.15
C VAL A 81 -8.51 6.07 -14.34
N CYS A 82 -7.55 6.85 -14.84
CA CYS A 82 -7.80 7.88 -15.84
C CYS A 82 -6.59 8.05 -16.80
N ASP A 83 -6.68 8.95 -17.78
CA ASP A 83 -5.49 9.43 -18.49
C ASP A 83 -4.80 10.48 -17.62
N LEU A 84 -3.53 10.24 -17.26
CA LEU A 84 -2.71 11.17 -16.51
C LEU A 84 -1.75 11.92 -17.44
N SER A 85 -1.76 13.25 -17.35
CA SER A 85 -0.82 14.09 -18.07
C SER A 85 0.53 14.20 -17.35
N GLY A 86 1.55 14.70 -18.06
CA GLY A 86 2.88 14.94 -17.45
C GLY A 86 3.77 13.72 -17.33
N GLY A 87 3.38 12.56 -17.89
CA GLY A 87 4.20 11.35 -17.90
C GLY A 87 4.31 10.63 -16.56
N ILE A 88 3.48 11.00 -15.58
CA ILE A 88 3.40 10.29 -14.30
C ILE A 88 2.54 9.02 -14.44
N LEU A 89 2.91 7.98 -13.69
CA LEU A 89 2.21 6.69 -13.74
C LEU A 89 1.02 6.66 -12.78
N GLY A 90 1.17 7.28 -11.61
CA GLY A 90 0.18 7.39 -10.56
C GLY A 90 0.59 8.40 -9.51
N TYR A 91 -0.26 8.56 -8.51
CA TYR A 91 0.03 9.27 -7.27
C TYR A 91 -0.97 8.88 -6.18
N ALA A 92 -0.58 9.03 -4.94
CA ALA A 92 -1.40 8.75 -3.77
C ALA A 92 -1.52 9.96 -2.86
N THR A 93 -2.55 9.95 -2.02
CA THR A 93 -2.67 10.86 -0.89
C THR A 93 -2.13 10.13 0.35
N PRO A 94 -0.98 10.53 0.91
CA PRO A 94 -0.46 9.94 2.14
C PRO A 94 -1.42 10.16 3.32
N PRO A 95 -1.38 9.29 4.35
CA PRO A 95 -2.26 9.45 5.50
C PRO A 95 -1.98 10.76 6.25
N SER A 96 -3.03 11.33 6.82
CA SER A 96 -2.98 12.59 7.57
C SER A 96 -3.87 12.49 8.81
N SER A 97 -3.48 13.19 9.88
CA SER A 97 -4.30 13.33 11.08
C SER A 97 -5.58 14.15 10.85
N TRP A 98 -5.68 14.86 9.73
CA TRP A 98 -6.85 15.62 9.34
C TRP A 98 -7.57 14.90 8.19
N PRO A 99 -8.91 14.81 8.23
CA PRO A 99 -9.67 14.26 7.11
C PRO A 99 -9.31 14.98 5.81
N ASN A 100 -8.94 14.21 4.79
CA ASN A 100 -8.68 14.74 3.46
C ASN A 100 -9.77 14.22 2.52
N PRO A 101 -10.69 15.07 2.05
CA PRO A 101 -11.78 14.63 1.17
C PRO A 101 -11.26 14.03 -0.14
N ASN A 102 -10.01 14.27 -0.50
CA ASN A 102 -9.37 13.75 -1.69
C ASN A 102 -8.48 12.51 -1.39
N ASP A 103 -8.72 11.82 -0.29
CA ASP A 103 -7.94 10.62 0.08
C ASP A 103 -8.13 9.49 -0.94
N GLY A 104 -7.03 8.86 -1.31
CA GLY A 104 -7.01 7.72 -2.21
C GLY A 104 -5.84 7.74 -3.19
N VAL A 105 -5.97 6.94 -4.23
CA VAL A 105 -4.92 6.66 -5.22
C VAL A 105 -5.41 6.98 -6.63
N VAL A 106 -4.57 7.60 -7.45
CA VAL A 106 -4.86 7.86 -8.86
C VAL A 106 -3.82 7.16 -9.72
N ILE A 107 -4.25 6.43 -10.74
CA ILE A 107 -3.35 5.65 -11.59
C ILE A 107 -3.70 5.88 -13.06
N GLY A 108 -2.69 6.08 -13.87
CA GLY A 108 -2.83 6.11 -15.31
C GLY A 108 -3.37 4.77 -15.84
N TYR A 109 -4.42 4.80 -16.67
CA TYR A 109 -5.10 3.59 -17.13
C TYR A 109 -4.18 2.61 -17.89
N ARG A 110 -3.08 3.11 -18.46
CA ARG A 110 -2.05 2.31 -19.13
C ARG A 110 -1.12 1.57 -18.15
N TYR A 111 -1.23 1.82 -16.86
CA TYR A 111 -0.36 1.29 -15.80
C TYR A 111 -1.15 0.62 -14.68
N PHE A 112 -2.47 0.45 -14.88
CA PHE A 112 -3.35 -0.18 -13.90
C PHE A 112 -3.65 -1.63 -14.30
N GLY A 113 -3.19 -2.58 -13.47
CA GLY A 113 -3.38 -4.01 -13.71
C GLY A 113 -2.30 -4.64 -14.58
N ASN A 114 -2.59 -5.81 -15.16
CA ASN A 114 -1.64 -6.63 -15.90
C ASN A 114 -2.19 -7.18 -17.24
N THR A 115 -3.34 -6.70 -17.65
CA THR A 115 -4.02 -7.12 -18.89
C THR A 115 -4.64 -5.93 -19.62
N GLY A 116 -5.10 -6.16 -20.86
CA GLY A 116 -5.77 -5.13 -21.63
C GLY A 116 -4.80 -4.15 -22.29
N VAL A 117 -4.96 -2.85 -22.00
CA VAL A 117 -4.21 -1.76 -22.66
C VAL A 117 -2.93 -1.35 -21.91
N VAL A 118 -2.54 -2.11 -20.90
CA VAL A 118 -1.34 -1.80 -20.10
C VAL A 118 -0.07 -1.83 -20.95
N GLN A 119 0.87 -0.95 -20.62
CA GLN A 119 2.07 -0.71 -21.41
C GLN A 119 3.35 -1.06 -20.62
N ALA A 120 4.19 -1.88 -21.27
CA ALA A 120 5.53 -2.13 -20.75
C ALA A 120 6.35 -0.82 -20.69
N PRO A 121 7.24 -0.69 -19.71
CA PRO A 121 7.68 -1.70 -18.75
C PRO A 121 6.83 -1.76 -17.45
N TYR A 122 5.73 -1.00 -17.36
CA TYR A 122 4.87 -0.87 -16.17
C TYR A 122 3.54 -1.60 -16.36
N ASN A 123 3.60 -2.89 -16.64
CA ASN A 123 2.48 -3.71 -17.11
C ASN A 123 2.18 -4.93 -16.24
N LYS A 124 2.65 -4.96 -14.98
CA LYS A 124 2.32 -6.01 -14.00
C LYS A 124 1.53 -5.51 -12.80
N GLY A 125 1.04 -4.26 -12.85
CA GLY A 125 0.25 -3.65 -11.79
C GLY A 125 1.05 -3.08 -10.63
N ARG A 126 2.38 -2.99 -10.76
CA ARG A 126 3.26 -2.51 -9.67
C ARG A 126 3.11 -1.02 -9.38
N THR A 127 2.65 -0.24 -10.35
CA THR A 127 2.27 1.16 -10.11
C THR A 127 1.18 1.23 -9.03
N ALA A 128 0.13 0.41 -9.10
CA ALA A 128 -0.90 0.38 -8.07
C ALA A 128 -0.36 -0.07 -6.71
N THR A 129 0.52 -1.06 -6.70
CA THR A 129 1.20 -1.54 -5.48
C THR A 129 2.02 -0.43 -4.83
N HIS A 130 2.78 0.33 -5.62
CA HIS A 130 3.59 1.46 -5.20
C HIS A 130 2.73 2.58 -4.59
N GLU A 131 1.71 3.03 -5.31
CA GLU A 131 0.85 4.12 -4.86
C GLU A 131 0.05 3.75 -3.60
N VAL A 132 -0.41 2.50 -3.51
CA VAL A 132 -1.06 2.02 -2.27
C VAL A 132 -0.04 1.94 -1.12
N GLY A 133 1.24 1.66 -1.39
CA GLY A 133 2.31 1.79 -0.41
C GLY A 133 2.38 3.20 0.19
N HIS A 134 2.37 4.24 -0.65
CA HIS A 134 2.32 5.64 -0.19
C HIS A 134 1.02 5.95 0.57
N TRP A 135 -0.11 5.47 0.08
CA TRP A 135 -1.40 5.62 0.76
C TRP A 135 -1.39 4.97 2.15
N LEU A 136 -0.54 3.95 2.36
CA LEU A 136 -0.28 3.27 3.63
C LEU A 136 0.95 3.80 4.36
N ASN A 137 1.39 5.04 4.08
CA ASN A 137 2.45 5.74 4.79
C ASN A 137 3.88 5.27 4.50
N LEU A 138 4.13 4.63 3.37
CA LEU A 138 5.51 4.36 2.95
C LEU A 138 6.08 5.55 2.19
N ASP A 139 7.33 5.88 2.49
CA ASP A 139 8.14 6.80 1.71
C ASP A 139 8.82 6.04 0.56
N HIS A 140 9.33 6.74 -0.44
CA HIS A 140 10.22 6.11 -1.41
C HIS A 140 11.45 5.55 -0.69
N ILE A 141 11.96 4.42 -1.16
CA ILE A 141 13.05 3.72 -0.48
C ILE A 141 14.35 4.54 -0.37
N TRP A 142 14.54 5.57 -1.19
CA TRP A 142 15.67 6.51 -1.07
C TRP A 142 15.37 7.72 -0.18
N GLY A 143 14.19 7.77 0.49
CA GLY A 143 13.77 8.83 1.41
C GLY A 143 13.66 10.22 0.77
N ASP A 144 13.34 10.30 -0.54
CA ASP A 144 13.12 11.52 -1.33
C ASP A 144 14.26 12.56 -1.30
N SER A 145 15.45 12.12 -0.95
CA SER A 145 16.66 12.94 -0.95
C SER A 145 17.91 12.11 -1.22
N ASN A 146 19.01 12.78 -1.50
CA ASN A 146 20.29 12.09 -1.69
C ASN A 146 20.71 11.38 -0.40
N CYS A 147 20.79 10.04 -0.42
CA CYS A 147 21.03 9.19 0.74
C CYS A 147 20.01 9.48 1.89
N GLY A 148 18.75 9.63 1.55
CA GLY A 148 17.67 9.93 2.49
C GLY A 148 17.30 8.75 3.39
N ASN A 149 16.29 8.96 4.22
CA ASN A 149 15.79 7.96 5.14
C ASN A 149 14.29 7.73 4.86
N ASP A 150 13.93 6.50 4.52
CA ASP A 150 12.55 6.07 4.26
C ASP A 150 11.80 5.64 5.52
N GLN A 151 12.39 5.86 6.70
CA GLN A 151 11.85 5.49 8.00
C GLN A 151 11.67 3.98 8.23
N CYS A 152 12.39 3.14 7.47
CA CYS A 152 12.47 1.69 7.63
C CYS A 152 13.93 1.30 7.91
N ASN A 153 14.18 0.52 8.97
CA ASN A 153 15.55 0.20 9.37
C ASN A 153 16.11 -1.02 8.61
N ASP A 154 15.24 -1.80 7.99
CA ASP A 154 15.61 -3.01 7.25
C ASP A 154 15.79 -2.75 5.74
N THR A 155 15.65 -1.51 5.30
CA THR A 155 16.01 -1.05 3.96
C THR A 155 17.42 -0.46 3.95
N PRO A 156 18.24 -0.66 2.91
CA PRO A 156 19.54 0.00 2.79
C PRO A 156 19.36 1.47 2.43
N VAL A 157 20.23 2.33 2.94
CA VAL A 157 20.27 3.72 2.48
C VAL A 157 20.73 3.75 1.02
N GLN A 158 19.92 4.34 0.13
CA GLN A 158 20.28 4.47 -1.29
C GLN A 158 20.27 5.94 -1.74
N GLN A 159 21.05 6.21 -2.80
CA GLN A 159 21.33 7.59 -3.20
C GLN A 159 20.14 8.28 -3.86
N SER A 160 19.39 7.55 -4.66
CA SER A 160 18.25 8.03 -5.44
C SER A 160 17.43 6.85 -5.93
N SER A 161 16.35 7.12 -6.66
CA SER A 161 15.59 6.10 -7.36
C SER A 161 16.43 5.32 -8.37
N ASN A 162 16.14 4.04 -8.51
CA ASN A 162 16.66 3.19 -9.59
C ASN A 162 15.63 3.12 -10.73
N TYR A 163 16.08 2.95 -11.96
CA TYR A 163 15.28 2.80 -13.16
C TYR A 163 15.69 1.56 -13.96
N GLY A 164 14.81 1.10 -14.83
CA GLY A 164 15.05 -0.12 -15.59
C GLY A 164 15.04 -1.36 -14.70
N CYS A 165 15.94 -2.30 -14.98
CA CYS A 165 16.18 -3.49 -14.16
C CYS A 165 17.68 -3.60 -13.88
N PRO A 166 18.17 -3.02 -12.78
CA PRO A 166 19.58 -3.14 -12.41
C PRO A 166 20.02 -4.59 -12.19
N ASN A 167 21.31 -4.86 -12.38
CA ASN A 167 21.87 -6.14 -11.97
C ASN A 167 22.19 -6.12 -10.48
N PHE A 168 21.85 -7.20 -9.79
CA PHE A 168 22.18 -7.34 -8.37
C PHE A 168 23.64 -7.84 -8.19
N PRO A 169 24.43 -7.28 -7.24
CA PRO A 169 24.13 -6.09 -6.45
C PRO A 169 24.31 -4.79 -7.24
N SER A 170 23.43 -3.79 -6.99
CA SER A 170 23.56 -2.43 -7.48
C SER A 170 23.91 -1.53 -6.30
N THR A 171 25.09 -0.94 -6.26
CA THR A 171 25.57 -0.17 -5.11
C THR A 171 25.56 1.33 -5.37
N SER A 172 25.23 2.09 -4.33
CA SER A 172 25.33 3.55 -4.32
C SER A 172 26.34 4.04 -3.27
N ASN A 173 26.75 5.31 -3.37
CA ASN A 173 27.82 5.88 -2.52
C ASN A 173 27.28 6.41 -1.17
N CYS A 174 26.26 5.79 -0.61
CA CYS A 174 25.70 6.19 0.68
C CYS A 174 26.32 5.41 1.83
N THR A 175 26.60 6.09 2.94
CA THR A 175 26.89 5.40 4.21
C THR A 175 25.65 4.61 4.61
N GLY A 176 25.79 3.29 4.80
CA GLY A 176 24.66 2.39 5.11
C GLY A 176 24.11 1.62 3.91
N ASN A 177 24.59 1.88 2.68
CA ASN A 177 24.22 1.09 1.51
C ASN A 177 24.76 -0.36 1.59
N GLY A 178 26.00 -0.52 2.06
CA GLY A 178 26.62 -1.82 2.26
C GLY A 178 26.97 -2.57 0.97
N SER A 179 27.47 -3.80 1.12
CA SER A 179 27.90 -4.65 0.00
C SER A 179 26.75 -5.24 -0.80
N ASN A 180 25.56 -5.29 -0.22
CA ASN A 180 24.34 -5.78 -0.88
C ASN A 180 23.70 -4.73 -1.78
N GLY A 181 24.08 -3.46 -1.60
CA GLY A 181 23.67 -2.35 -2.45
C GLY A 181 22.21 -1.94 -2.26
N ASP A 182 21.68 -1.27 -3.28
CA ASP A 182 20.32 -0.78 -3.34
C ASP A 182 19.31 -1.93 -3.40
N MET A 183 18.19 -1.79 -2.69
CA MET A 183 17.08 -2.74 -2.74
C MET A 183 16.13 -2.36 -3.89
N PHE A 184 16.65 -2.28 -5.10
CA PHE A 184 15.94 -1.84 -6.30
C PHE A 184 14.72 -2.72 -6.68
N MET A 185 14.58 -3.91 -6.09
CA MET A 185 13.43 -4.80 -6.26
C MET A 185 12.29 -4.48 -5.27
N ASN A 186 12.44 -3.50 -4.41
CA ASN A 186 11.38 -3.03 -3.51
C ASN A 186 10.31 -2.28 -4.29
N TYR A 187 9.04 -2.48 -3.92
CA TYR A 187 7.92 -1.80 -4.58
C TYR A 187 7.95 -0.27 -4.42
N MET A 188 8.72 0.26 -3.47
CA MET A 188 8.86 1.71 -3.24
C MET A 188 10.05 2.31 -4.00
N ASP A 189 10.66 1.60 -4.96
CA ASP A 189 11.60 2.15 -5.93
C ASP A 189 10.90 2.44 -7.27
N TYR A 190 11.63 2.91 -8.29
CA TYR A 190 11.13 3.29 -9.63
C TYR A 190 11.58 2.34 -10.74
N THR A 191 11.96 1.13 -10.40
CA THR A 191 12.37 0.12 -11.38
C THR A 191 11.16 -0.37 -12.20
N ASN A 192 11.45 -1.05 -13.30
CA ASN A 192 10.40 -1.69 -14.11
C ASN A 192 9.64 -2.73 -13.29
N ASP A 193 8.36 -2.88 -13.55
CA ASP A 193 7.48 -3.86 -12.88
C ASP A 193 8.07 -5.28 -12.84
N ALA A 194 8.83 -5.66 -13.87
CA ALA A 194 9.44 -6.99 -13.95
C ALA A 194 10.52 -7.24 -12.88
N CYS A 195 11.02 -6.21 -12.23
CA CYS A 195 12.11 -6.28 -11.27
C CYS A 195 11.66 -6.06 -9.83
N MET A 196 10.47 -5.50 -9.63
CA MET A 196 9.87 -5.30 -8.32
C MET A 196 9.20 -6.57 -7.82
N ASN A 197 9.48 -6.97 -6.58
CA ASN A 197 8.91 -8.22 -6.04
C ASN A 197 8.74 -8.28 -4.52
N MET A 198 9.01 -7.20 -3.76
CA MET A 198 8.95 -7.27 -2.31
C MET A 198 8.64 -5.93 -1.61
N PHE A 199 8.00 -6.05 -0.46
CA PHE A 199 8.10 -5.12 0.68
C PHE A 199 8.95 -5.75 1.78
N THR A 200 9.39 -4.94 2.76
CA THR A 200 10.14 -5.41 3.94
C THR A 200 9.25 -5.54 5.18
N ASN A 201 9.79 -6.14 6.25
CA ASN A 201 9.08 -6.27 7.52
C ASN A 201 8.82 -4.92 8.20
N ASP A 202 9.76 -3.97 8.12
CA ASP A 202 9.55 -2.62 8.66
C ASP A 202 8.51 -1.85 7.83
N GLN A 203 8.52 -2.00 6.50
CA GLN A 203 7.47 -1.46 5.64
C GLN A 203 6.09 -2.05 5.98
N LYS A 204 5.98 -3.37 6.19
CA LYS A 204 4.75 -4.01 6.70
C LYS A 204 4.29 -3.36 7.99
N SER A 205 5.18 -3.26 8.98
CA SER A 205 4.88 -2.69 10.29
C SER A 205 4.37 -1.26 10.19
N ARG A 206 4.98 -0.45 9.32
CA ARG A 206 4.60 0.92 9.05
C ARG A 206 3.23 1.02 8.38
N MET A 207 2.93 0.17 7.39
CA MET A 207 1.62 0.10 6.74
C MET A 207 0.51 -0.29 7.72
N ILE A 208 0.73 -1.30 8.54
CA ILE A 208 -0.25 -1.75 9.55
C ILE A 208 -0.49 -0.65 10.59
N ALA A 209 0.57 0.04 11.05
CA ALA A 209 0.44 1.18 11.96
C ALA A 209 -0.40 2.31 11.33
N ALA A 210 -0.19 2.60 10.05
CA ALA A 210 -0.96 3.61 9.32
C ALA A 210 -2.45 3.26 9.22
N ILE A 211 -2.78 2.00 8.94
CA ILE A 211 -4.17 1.54 8.93
C ILE A 211 -4.80 1.73 10.30
N ASN A 212 -4.14 1.26 11.36
CA ASN A 212 -4.67 1.35 12.72
C ASN A 212 -4.86 2.80 13.19
N GLN A 213 -3.95 3.68 12.81
CA GLN A 213 -3.96 5.07 13.27
C GLN A 213 -4.88 5.98 12.46
N TYR A 214 -4.91 5.84 11.14
CA TYR A 214 -5.55 6.78 10.25
C TYR A 214 -6.79 6.23 9.55
N ARG A 215 -6.95 4.88 9.48
CA ARG A 215 -8.02 4.20 8.74
C ARG A 215 -8.60 2.99 9.49
N PRO A 216 -8.86 3.09 10.82
CA PRO A 216 -9.24 1.92 11.63
C PRO A 216 -10.57 1.28 11.18
N ASN A 217 -11.47 2.04 10.54
CA ASN A 217 -12.73 1.52 10.07
C ASN A 217 -12.58 0.52 8.92
N LEU A 218 -11.49 0.61 8.14
CA LEU A 218 -11.20 -0.36 7.08
C LEU A 218 -10.99 -1.78 7.60
N LEU A 219 -10.72 -1.95 8.90
CA LEU A 219 -10.57 -3.26 9.55
C LEU A 219 -11.90 -3.86 10.03
N ASN A 220 -12.97 -3.07 10.07
CA ASN A 220 -14.22 -3.43 10.75
C ASN A 220 -15.47 -3.18 9.89
N HIS A 221 -15.41 -3.49 8.60
CA HIS A 221 -16.53 -3.30 7.68
C HIS A 221 -17.05 -4.62 7.07
N ASN A 222 -18.27 -4.60 6.55
CA ASN A 222 -18.93 -5.71 5.86
C ASN A 222 -19.07 -5.44 4.34
N LEU A 223 -18.15 -4.67 3.76
CA LEU A 223 -18.27 -4.15 2.40
C LEU A 223 -17.72 -5.11 1.32
N CYS A 224 -17.10 -6.22 1.72
CA CYS A 224 -16.53 -7.22 0.82
C CYS A 224 -17.47 -8.42 0.64
N SER A 225 -17.68 -8.89 -0.61
CA SER A 225 -18.45 -10.13 -0.85
C SER A 225 -17.71 -11.34 -0.29
N GLY A 226 -18.39 -12.17 0.48
CA GLY A 226 -17.86 -13.39 1.07
C GLY A 226 -17.05 -13.17 2.33
N SER A 227 -16.82 -11.94 2.75
CA SER A 227 -16.39 -11.64 4.09
C SER A 227 -17.63 -11.72 4.99
N THR A 228 -17.79 -12.84 5.68
CA THR A 228 -18.34 -12.70 7.02
C THR A 228 -17.32 -11.82 7.73
N ASN A 229 -17.65 -10.51 7.91
CA ASN A 229 -16.85 -9.64 8.76
C ASN A 229 -16.44 -10.45 9.97
N PRO A 230 -15.14 -10.60 10.30
CA PRO A 230 -14.81 -11.36 11.48
C PRO A 230 -15.53 -10.70 12.65
N THR A 231 -16.59 -11.36 13.10
CA THR A 231 -17.36 -10.90 14.26
C THR A 231 -16.58 -11.15 15.54
N SER A 232 -15.42 -11.79 15.41
CA SER A 232 -14.57 -12.16 16.52
C SER A 232 -13.14 -12.47 16.06
N TRP A 233 -12.21 -12.38 17.00
CA TRP A 233 -10.77 -12.57 16.78
C TRP A 233 -10.19 -13.43 17.88
N ASP A 234 -9.16 -14.22 17.56
CA ASP A 234 -8.38 -14.98 18.52
C ASP A 234 -6.92 -14.52 18.50
N CYS A 235 -6.31 -14.44 19.68
CA CYS A 235 -4.88 -14.22 19.82
C CYS A 235 -4.13 -15.55 19.64
N ILE A 236 -3.40 -15.70 18.54
CA ILE A 236 -2.58 -16.89 18.26
C ILE A 236 -1.13 -16.47 18.12
N GLY A 237 -0.30 -16.85 19.09
CA GLY A 237 1.08 -16.37 19.17
C GLY A 237 1.12 -14.87 19.51
N SER A 238 1.71 -14.06 18.64
CA SER A 238 1.76 -12.58 18.76
C SER A 238 0.84 -11.87 17.77
N GLY A 239 -0.10 -12.58 17.14
CA GLY A 239 -0.99 -12.04 16.10
C GLY A 239 -2.45 -12.32 16.36
N CYS A 240 -3.30 -11.47 15.80
CA CYS A 240 -4.74 -11.62 15.83
C CYS A 240 -5.21 -12.31 14.55
N VAL A 241 -5.94 -13.39 14.69
CA VAL A 241 -6.44 -14.22 13.59
C VAL A 241 -7.95 -14.32 13.68
N ASP A 242 -8.63 -14.20 12.54
CA ASP A 242 -10.05 -14.53 12.42
C ASP A 242 -10.22 -16.05 12.44
N PRO A 243 -10.93 -16.63 13.44
CA PRO A 243 -11.19 -18.06 13.48
C PRO A 243 -12.19 -18.51 12.41
N GLY A 244 -12.80 -17.58 11.64
CA GLY A 244 -13.82 -17.89 10.62
C GLY A 244 -15.14 -18.42 11.17
N THR A 245 -15.31 -18.47 12.49
CA THR A 245 -16.47 -19.07 13.17
C THR A 245 -17.42 -18.04 13.80
N GLY A 246 -16.99 -16.76 13.91
CA GLY A 246 -17.70 -15.72 14.64
C GLY A 246 -17.67 -15.91 16.17
N ASN A 247 -16.88 -16.85 16.71
CA ASN A 247 -16.81 -17.19 18.13
C ASN A 247 -15.42 -16.99 18.74
N GLY A 248 -14.58 -16.12 18.17
CA GLY A 248 -13.27 -15.78 18.74
C GLY A 248 -13.40 -15.02 20.06
N ALA A 249 -12.32 -15.00 20.83
CA ALA A 249 -12.28 -14.45 22.19
C ALA A 249 -12.49 -12.92 22.25
N TYR A 250 -12.23 -12.21 21.13
CA TYR A 250 -12.32 -10.74 21.06
C TYR A 250 -13.31 -10.30 19.99
N SER A 251 -14.15 -9.33 20.33
CA SER A 251 -15.17 -8.78 19.44
C SER A 251 -14.65 -7.75 18.43
N SER A 252 -13.38 -7.39 18.48
CA SER A 252 -12.73 -6.52 17.50
C SER A 252 -11.25 -6.85 17.36
N TYR A 253 -10.67 -6.53 16.20
CA TYR A 253 -9.22 -6.66 15.97
C TYR A 253 -8.41 -5.87 16.99
N ASN A 254 -8.80 -4.64 17.29
CA ASN A 254 -8.09 -3.78 18.23
C ASN A 254 -8.12 -4.33 19.67
N ALA A 255 -9.23 -4.94 20.08
CA ALA A 255 -9.31 -5.58 21.39
C ALA A 255 -8.42 -6.82 21.46
N CYS A 256 -8.37 -7.60 20.38
CA CYS A 256 -7.47 -8.73 20.25
C CYS A 256 -6.00 -8.27 20.25
N PHE A 257 -5.67 -7.28 19.43
CA PHE A 257 -4.30 -6.77 19.27
C PHE A 257 -3.73 -6.25 20.60
N ALA A 258 -4.49 -5.42 21.32
CA ALA A 258 -4.11 -4.94 22.63
C ALA A 258 -3.88 -6.07 23.67
N ALA A 259 -4.63 -7.16 23.56
CA ALA A 259 -4.47 -8.32 24.44
C ALA A 259 -3.32 -9.25 24.01
N CYS A 260 -3.05 -9.36 22.70
CA CYS A 260 -1.95 -10.14 22.15
C CYS A 260 -0.58 -9.55 22.47
N GLU A 261 -0.44 -8.22 22.42
CA GLU A 261 0.82 -7.54 22.77
C GLU A 261 1.20 -7.71 24.25
N CYS A 262 0.20 -7.91 25.13
CA CYS A 262 0.44 -8.11 26.55
C CYS A 262 0.99 -9.51 26.92
N SER A 263 1.00 -10.47 26.00
CA SER A 263 1.44 -11.85 26.27
C SER A 263 2.90 -12.18 25.93
N GLY A 264 3.67 -11.22 25.38
CA GLY A 264 5.07 -11.45 25.02
C GLY A 264 5.91 -10.19 25.03
N ASN A 265 6.72 -10.02 26.08
CA ASN A 265 7.79 -9.03 26.23
C ASN A 265 7.41 -7.56 25.98
N ILE A 266 7.29 -6.82 27.08
CA ILE A 266 7.22 -5.36 27.13
C ILE A 266 8.51 -4.79 26.50
N TYR A 267 8.45 -4.31 25.28
CA TYR A 267 9.40 -3.32 24.80
C TYR A 267 8.86 -1.95 25.15
N GLN A 268 9.37 -1.41 26.24
CA GLN A 268 9.17 -0.03 26.63
C GLN A 268 9.86 0.86 25.58
N LEU A 269 9.10 1.39 24.63
CA LEU A 269 9.54 2.53 23.84
C LEU A 269 9.38 3.77 24.69
N SER A 270 10.44 4.11 25.43
CA SER A 270 10.60 5.42 26.05
C SER A 270 11.26 6.35 25.04
N GLU A 271 10.63 7.53 24.88
CA GLU A 271 11.15 8.76 24.27
C GLU A 271 11.02 8.84 22.74
N GLY A 272 10.57 9.92 22.15
CA GLY A 272 10.15 11.26 22.59
C GLY A 272 10.08 12.08 21.33
N PHE A 273 8.87 12.47 20.91
CA PHE A 273 8.70 13.34 19.76
C PHE A 273 8.87 14.79 20.17
N HIS A 274 9.82 15.47 19.56
CA HIS A 274 9.87 16.92 19.43
C HIS A 274 9.78 17.30 17.97
#